data_81118bb4a40ffbeb279db1620c81e16d
#
_entry.id   81118bb4a40ffbeb279db1620c81e16d
#
_cell.length_a   1.000
_cell.length_b   1.000
_cell.length_c   1.000
_cell.angle_alpha   90.00
_cell.angle_beta   90.00
_cell.angle_gamma   90.00
#
_symmetry.space_group_name_H-M   'P 1'
#
loop_
_entity.id
_entity.type
_entity.pdbx_description
1 polymer ?
#
loop_
_entity_poly.entity_id
_entity_poly.type
_entity_poly.pdbx_seq_one_letter_code
_entity_poly.pdbx_strand_id
1 'polypeptide(L)'
;IPKQGFDKFNIFDEETVNFSERHSQIIKNLSKKEKFFLFLHYTETHRDLVREIIRKEKQESTNDGYYNSLKENSNRYDSYLPACDEYISSIVKTLEECKIKEKTILIFFSDHGTSIGEKEGEKFYGVFTYDYTLNVFCLINIPGITPKNIKKQCRTIDIFPTIMEITGNGEKNSDIQGNSLYELINNKESDERELFVETGGLYGPWPSPSKPNVFCVKINNKKLIYNDTPQTWEFYDLIKDPCEKNNIYKSELMDVINLKKRLRYYLTMNNIEINLI
;
A
#
# COMPACT_ATOMS: atom_id res chain seq x y z
N ILE A 1 12.94 -7.73 0.12
CA ILE A 1 12.25 -8.63 -0.84
C ILE A 1 12.97 -9.97 -0.84
N PRO A 2 12.29 -11.11 -0.63
CA PRO A 2 12.93 -12.43 -0.66
C PRO A 2 13.40 -12.78 -2.08
N LYS A 3 14.57 -13.42 -2.16
CA LYS A 3 15.14 -13.89 -3.43
C LYS A 3 14.45 -15.14 -3.98
N GLN A 4 13.69 -15.82 -3.16
CA GLN A 4 13.05 -17.09 -3.50
C GLN A 4 12.12 -16.96 -4.71
N GLY A 5 12.22 -17.85 -5.66
CA GLY A 5 11.37 -17.88 -6.85
C GLY A 5 11.86 -17.02 -8.03
N PHE A 6 12.95 -16.25 -7.87
CA PHE A 6 13.53 -15.45 -8.94
C PHE A 6 14.83 -16.08 -9.48
N ASP A 7 14.92 -16.22 -10.80
CA ASP A 7 16.18 -16.65 -11.48
C ASP A 7 17.28 -15.59 -11.33
N LYS A 8 16.89 -14.32 -11.29
CA LYS A 8 17.80 -13.18 -11.10
C LYS A 8 17.24 -12.22 -10.08
N PHE A 9 18.07 -11.82 -9.14
CA PHE A 9 17.77 -10.83 -8.14
C PHE A 9 18.90 -9.80 -8.10
N ASN A 10 18.57 -8.52 -8.37
CA ASN A 10 19.52 -7.43 -8.36
C ASN A 10 19.11 -6.40 -7.30
N ILE A 11 20.08 -5.94 -6.54
CA ILE A 11 19.93 -4.79 -5.62
C ILE A 11 20.82 -3.70 -6.18
N PHE A 12 20.28 -2.51 -6.29
CA PHE A 12 21.01 -1.33 -6.71
C PHE A 12 21.15 -0.36 -5.54
N ASP A 13 22.25 0.38 -5.54
CA ASP A 13 22.46 1.48 -4.61
C ASP A 13 21.51 2.63 -5.00
N GLU A 14 20.55 2.93 -4.13
CA GLU A 14 19.51 3.96 -4.34
C GLU A 14 20.10 5.36 -4.48
N GLU A 15 21.33 5.59 -3.98
CA GLU A 15 22.01 6.89 -4.03
C GLU A 15 22.55 7.21 -5.41
N THR A 16 22.90 6.19 -6.17
CA THR A 16 23.66 6.34 -7.43
C THR A 16 22.93 5.81 -8.65
N VAL A 17 21.88 5.00 -8.47
CA VAL A 17 21.16 4.38 -9.59
C VAL A 17 20.26 5.38 -10.32
N ASN A 18 20.33 5.38 -11.66
CA ASN A 18 19.28 5.91 -12.51
C ASN A 18 18.25 4.80 -12.77
N PHE A 19 17.13 4.83 -12.04
CA PHE A 19 16.10 3.80 -12.14
C PHE A 19 15.51 3.68 -13.54
N SER A 20 15.23 4.80 -14.21
CA SER A 20 14.64 4.81 -15.56
C SER A 20 15.54 4.10 -16.57
N GLU A 21 16.81 4.44 -16.58
CA GLU A 21 17.80 3.82 -17.47
C GLU A 21 18.02 2.35 -17.14
N ARG A 22 18.22 2.04 -15.85
CA ARG A 22 18.54 0.68 -15.41
C ARG A 22 17.41 -0.29 -15.63
N HIS A 23 16.19 0.10 -15.27
CA HIS A 23 15.03 -0.74 -15.45
C HIS A 23 14.65 -0.90 -16.92
N SER A 24 14.76 0.17 -17.73
CA SER A 24 14.61 0.09 -19.18
C SER A 24 15.60 -0.90 -19.82
N GLN A 25 16.86 -0.89 -19.37
CA GLN A 25 17.86 -1.84 -19.88
C GLN A 25 17.53 -3.31 -19.52
N ILE A 26 16.98 -3.53 -18.31
CA ILE A 26 16.51 -4.87 -17.90
C ILE A 26 15.37 -5.32 -18.82
N ILE A 27 14.39 -4.48 -19.10
CA ILE A 27 13.26 -4.75 -19.99
C ILE A 27 13.77 -5.09 -21.41
N LYS A 28 14.68 -4.28 -21.97
CA LYS A 28 15.29 -4.52 -23.30
C LYS A 28 16.00 -5.87 -23.39
N ASN A 29 16.63 -6.31 -22.30
CA ASN A 29 17.27 -7.61 -22.26
C ASN A 29 16.24 -8.76 -22.18
N LEU A 30 15.18 -8.58 -21.36
CA LEU A 30 14.13 -9.59 -21.18
C LEU A 30 13.18 -9.69 -22.38
N SER A 31 13.01 -8.61 -23.14
CA SER A 31 12.15 -8.61 -24.35
C SER A 31 12.56 -9.63 -25.42
N LYS A 32 13.79 -10.13 -25.34
CA LYS A 32 14.34 -11.22 -26.20
C LYS A 32 13.92 -12.62 -25.73
N LYS A 33 13.28 -12.74 -24.57
CA LYS A 33 12.78 -14.00 -24.01
C LYS A 33 11.33 -14.22 -24.44
N GLU A 34 10.92 -15.47 -24.55
CA GLU A 34 9.54 -15.84 -24.89
C GLU A 34 8.57 -15.39 -23.79
N LYS A 35 8.93 -15.65 -22.54
CA LYS A 35 8.15 -15.31 -21.35
C LYS A 35 9.09 -14.82 -20.24
N PHE A 36 8.61 -13.87 -19.45
CA PHE A 36 9.29 -13.43 -18.25
C PHE A 36 8.29 -12.89 -17.22
N PHE A 37 8.66 -12.94 -15.96
CA PHE A 37 8.08 -12.16 -14.87
C PHE A 37 9.15 -11.19 -14.37
N LEU A 38 8.78 -9.92 -14.24
CA LEU A 38 9.68 -8.87 -13.78
C LEU A 38 9.01 -8.08 -12.66
N PHE A 39 9.67 -8.03 -11.51
CA PHE A 39 9.31 -7.15 -10.41
C PHE A 39 10.36 -6.03 -10.33
N LEU A 40 9.90 -4.79 -10.43
CA LEU A 40 10.73 -3.59 -10.31
C LEU A 40 10.31 -2.81 -9.07
N HIS A 41 11.27 -2.43 -8.25
CA HIS A 41 11.06 -1.57 -7.09
C HIS A 41 11.69 -0.20 -7.34
N TYR A 42 10.86 0.84 -7.31
CA TYR A 42 11.25 2.23 -7.51
C TYR A 42 11.12 2.96 -6.17
N THR A 43 12.22 3.50 -5.64
CA THR A 43 12.29 4.04 -4.28
C THR A 43 12.65 5.52 -4.22
N GLU A 44 12.79 6.20 -5.36
CA GLU A 44 13.30 7.57 -5.43
C GLU A 44 12.43 8.56 -4.67
N THR A 45 11.11 8.47 -4.82
CA THR A 45 10.15 9.32 -4.08
C THR A 45 10.29 9.11 -2.56
N HIS A 46 10.39 7.87 -2.11
CA HIS A 46 10.59 7.52 -0.70
C HIS A 46 11.90 8.11 -0.18
N ARG A 47 13.01 7.84 -0.87
CA ARG A 47 14.35 8.30 -0.51
C ARG A 47 14.39 9.83 -0.32
N ASP A 48 13.88 10.56 -1.29
CA ASP A 48 13.97 12.02 -1.31
C ASP A 48 13.07 12.66 -0.25
N LEU A 49 11.87 12.14 -0.04
CA LEU A 49 10.97 12.57 1.02
C LEU A 49 11.56 12.33 2.41
N VAL A 50 12.07 11.11 2.67
CA VAL A 50 12.67 10.74 3.96
C VAL A 50 13.89 11.60 4.27
N ARG A 51 14.78 11.80 3.30
CA ARG A 51 15.95 12.68 3.47
C ARG A 51 15.57 14.09 3.87
N GLU A 52 14.54 14.62 3.23
CA GLU A 52 14.11 15.98 3.53
C GLU A 52 13.53 16.12 4.93
N ILE A 53 12.69 15.17 5.35
CA ILE A 53 12.11 15.18 6.70
C ILE A 53 13.23 15.07 7.75
N ILE A 54 14.19 14.16 7.57
CA ILE A 54 15.35 14.01 8.47
C ILE A 54 16.21 15.29 8.50
N ARG A 55 16.40 15.95 7.36
CA ARG A 55 17.13 17.21 7.29
C ARG A 55 16.45 18.31 8.10
N LYS A 56 15.14 18.42 8.01
CA LYS A 56 14.36 19.39 8.77
C LYS A 56 14.39 19.12 10.27
N GLU A 57 14.24 17.86 10.69
CA GLU A 57 14.35 17.49 12.10
C GLU A 57 15.67 17.92 12.74
N LYS A 58 16.77 17.86 11.99
CA LYS A 58 18.07 18.32 12.48
C LYS A 58 18.20 19.84 12.58
N GLN A 59 17.36 20.59 11.88
CA GLN A 59 17.38 22.05 11.84
C GLN A 59 16.35 22.69 12.79
N GLU A 60 15.25 22.00 13.09
CA GLU A 60 14.19 22.50 13.96
C GLU A 60 14.35 21.90 15.36
N SER A 61 14.42 22.78 16.37
CA SER A 61 14.57 22.39 17.78
C SER A 61 13.28 21.84 18.42
N THR A 62 12.15 21.84 17.69
CA THR A 62 10.86 21.38 18.18
C THR A 62 10.12 20.57 17.12
N ASN A 63 9.42 19.51 17.57
CA ASN A 63 8.60 18.61 16.73
C ASN A 63 7.36 19.28 16.12
N ASP A 64 6.96 20.46 16.63
CA ASP A 64 5.68 21.10 16.34
C ASP A 64 5.61 21.69 14.92
N GLY A 65 6.75 22.09 14.35
CA GLY A 65 6.81 22.71 13.02
C GLY A 65 6.28 21.81 11.89
N TYR A 66 6.57 20.52 11.93
CA TYR A 66 6.16 19.58 10.88
C TYR A 66 4.63 19.42 10.82
N TYR A 67 3.98 19.19 11.95
CA TYR A 67 2.54 18.96 12.01
C TYR A 67 1.71 20.23 11.77
N ASN A 68 2.30 21.40 11.97
CA ASN A 68 1.68 22.69 11.68
C ASN A 68 1.85 23.15 10.23
N SER A 69 2.64 22.42 9.43
CA SER A 69 3.00 22.79 8.05
C SER A 69 2.36 21.89 7.00
N LEU A 70 1.16 21.39 7.24
CA LEU A 70 0.48 20.38 6.39
C LEU A 70 0.42 20.78 4.91
N LYS A 71 0.07 22.06 4.60
CA LYS A 71 0.01 22.53 3.22
C LYS A 71 1.37 22.56 2.54
N GLU A 72 2.41 22.96 3.26
CA GLU A 72 3.78 23.00 2.74
C GLU A 72 4.30 21.57 2.51
N ASN A 73 4.01 20.66 3.43
CA ASN A 73 4.35 19.25 3.31
C ASN A 73 3.63 18.61 2.11
N SER A 74 2.34 18.92 1.89
CA SER A 74 1.59 18.48 0.72
C SER A 74 2.21 18.99 -0.59
N ASN A 75 2.48 20.29 -0.69
CA ASN A 75 3.10 20.87 -1.88
C ASN A 75 4.46 20.22 -2.19
N ARG A 76 5.18 19.87 -1.15
CA ARG A 76 6.47 19.21 -1.27
C ARG A 76 6.34 17.77 -1.74
N TYR A 77 5.41 17.02 -1.14
CA TYR A 77 5.08 15.68 -1.61
C TYR A 77 4.71 15.70 -3.11
N ASP A 78 3.85 16.62 -3.50
CA ASP A 78 3.42 16.79 -4.89
C ASP A 78 4.59 17.10 -5.83
N SER A 79 5.65 17.77 -5.35
CA SER A 79 6.83 18.09 -6.18
C SER A 79 7.66 16.86 -6.60
N TYR A 80 7.48 15.70 -5.95
CA TYR A 80 8.13 14.44 -6.33
C TYR A 80 7.35 13.63 -7.36
N LEU A 81 6.04 13.91 -7.54
CA LEU A 81 5.19 13.15 -8.46
C LEU A 81 5.63 13.22 -9.93
N PRO A 82 6.11 14.37 -10.48
CA PRO A 82 6.58 14.42 -11.85
C PRO A 82 7.71 13.43 -12.16
N ALA A 83 8.66 13.25 -11.27
CA ALA A 83 9.74 12.27 -11.46
C ALA A 83 9.22 10.83 -11.47
N CYS A 84 8.21 10.53 -10.65
CA CYS A 84 7.54 9.24 -10.65
C CYS A 84 6.80 8.99 -11.96
N ASP A 85 6.09 10.00 -12.50
CA ASP A 85 5.40 9.94 -13.79
C ASP A 85 6.36 9.76 -14.96
N GLU A 86 7.49 10.47 -14.96
CA GLU A 86 8.57 10.29 -15.94
C GLU A 86 9.15 8.88 -15.91
N TYR A 87 9.36 8.32 -14.71
CA TYR A 87 9.80 6.93 -14.55
C TYR A 87 8.78 5.96 -15.17
N ILE A 88 7.50 6.06 -14.83
CA ILE A 88 6.44 5.21 -15.37
C ILE A 88 6.39 5.34 -16.90
N SER A 89 6.46 6.57 -17.41
CA SER A 89 6.49 6.87 -18.85
C SER A 89 7.68 6.18 -19.55
N SER A 90 8.87 6.19 -18.91
CA SER A 90 10.07 5.52 -19.45
C SER A 90 9.89 4.00 -19.58
N ILE A 91 9.24 3.37 -18.61
CA ILE A 91 8.93 1.95 -18.63
C ILE A 91 7.96 1.62 -19.78
N VAL A 92 6.85 2.36 -19.89
CA VAL A 92 5.85 2.16 -20.94
C VAL A 92 6.47 2.35 -22.32
N LYS A 93 7.24 3.43 -22.52
CA LYS A 93 7.96 3.69 -23.77
C LYS A 93 8.92 2.58 -24.13
N THR A 94 9.65 2.05 -23.16
CA THR A 94 10.58 0.92 -23.39
C THR A 94 9.84 -0.34 -23.87
N LEU A 95 8.69 -0.65 -23.30
CA LEU A 95 7.85 -1.78 -23.75
C LEU A 95 7.35 -1.57 -25.19
N GLU A 96 7.00 -0.33 -25.56
CA GLU A 96 6.59 0.05 -26.93
C GLU A 96 7.74 -0.08 -27.92
N GLU A 97 8.92 0.45 -27.59
CA GLU A 97 10.14 0.33 -28.41
C GLU A 97 10.53 -1.13 -28.67
N CYS A 98 10.36 -1.97 -27.65
CA CYS A 98 10.58 -3.42 -27.74
C CYS A 98 9.44 -4.17 -28.43
N LYS A 99 8.32 -3.53 -28.78
CA LYS A 99 7.13 -4.13 -29.42
C LYS A 99 6.50 -5.26 -28.60
N ILE A 100 6.55 -5.16 -27.29
CA ILE A 100 5.98 -6.15 -26.36
C ILE A 100 4.86 -5.60 -25.46
N LYS A 101 4.56 -4.31 -25.53
CA LYS A 101 3.51 -3.68 -24.69
C LYS A 101 2.17 -4.42 -24.81
N GLU A 102 1.72 -4.72 -26.02
CA GLU A 102 0.45 -5.41 -26.27
C GLU A 102 0.45 -6.92 -25.93
N LYS A 103 1.55 -7.41 -25.39
CA LYS A 103 1.73 -8.78 -24.91
C LYS A 103 2.12 -8.83 -23.43
N THR A 104 2.15 -7.67 -22.76
CA THR A 104 2.62 -7.54 -21.38
C THR A 104 1.48 -7.13 -20.48
N ILE A 105 1.23 -7.89 -19.42
CA ILE A 105 0.42 -7.45 -18.30
C ILE A 105 1.31 -6.50 -17.49
N LEU A 106 0.87 -5.28 -17.30
CA LEU A 106 1.62 -4.23 -16.61
C LEU A 106 0.85 -3.79 -15.38
N ILE A 107 1.48 -3.88 -14.23
CA ILE A 107 0.88 -3.54 -12.94
C ILE A 107 1.75 -2.50 -12.26
N PHE A 108 1.18 -1.33 -11.99
CA PHE A 108 1.77 -0.29 -11.16
C PHE A 108 0.98 -0.17 -9.87
N PHE A 109 1.65 -0.19 -8.74
CA PHE A 109 1.02 0.01 -7.43
C PHE A 109 2.03 0.56 -6.44
N SER A 110 1.54 1.24 -5.40
CA SER A 110 2.38 1.56 -4.24
C SER A 110 2.14 0.53 -3.13
N ASP A 111 3.18 0.27 -2.35
CA ASP A 111 3.17 -0.63 -1.20
C ASP A 111 2.44 0.00 -0.01
N HIS A 112 2.63 1.30 0.21
CA HIS A 112 1.97 2.13 1.21
C HIS A 112 1.88 3.59 0.75
N GLY A 113 1.08 4.38 1.45
CA GLY A 113 1.11 5.84 1.38
C GLY A 113 2.11 6.42 2.37
N THR A 114 2.03 7.73 2.62
CA THR A 114 2.89 8.41 3.58
C THR A 114 2.15 9.54 4.29
N SER A 115 2.47 9.75 5.56
CA SER A 115 2.00 10.92 6.31
C SER A 115 2.75 12.17 5.84
N ILE A 116 2.01 13.25 5.70
CA ILE A 116 2.55 14.60 5.49
C ILE A 116 2.29 15.50 6.70
N GLY A 117 1.95 14.89 7.86
CA GLY A 117 1.67 15.58 9.12
C GLY A 117 0.21 15.61 9.53
N GLU A 118 -0.64 14.71 9.00
CA GLU A 118 -2.08 14.65 9.30
C GLU A 118 -2.38 14.28 10.75
N LYS A 119 -1.53 13.45 11.33
CA LYS A 119 -1.65 13.01 12.72
C LYS A 119 -0.31 13.16 13.44
N GLU A 120 -0.35 13.77 14.62
CA GLU A 120 0.81 13.86 15.50
C GLU A 120 1.30 12.45 15.88
N GLY A 121 2.62 12.25 15.87
CA GLY A 121 3.25 10.97 16.15
C GLY A 121 3.63 10.15 14.92
N GLU A 122 3.17 10.50 13.72
CA GLU A 122 3.57 9.83 12.48
C GLU A 122 4.07 10.82 11.42
N LYS A 123 5.33 10.70 11.03
CA LYS A 123 5.96 11.56 10.01
C LYS A 123 6.11 10.88 8.64
N PHE A 124 5.99 9.56 8.61
CA PHE A 124 6.14 8.75 7.40
C PHE A 124 5.00 7.76 7.30
N TYR A 125 5.17 6.58 7.86
CA TYR A 125 4.24 5.46 7.85
C TYR A 125 4.59 4.45 8.95
N GLY A 126 3.69 3.48 9.17
CA GLY A 126 3.97 2.32 10.02
C GLY A 126 3.68 2.52 11.50
N VAL A 127 3.24 3.72 11.92
CA VAL A 127 2.79 3.99 13.31
C VAL A 127 1.30 3.75 13.43
N PHE A 128 0.51 4.32 12.54
CA PHE A 128 -0.94 4.24 12.55
C PHE A 128 -1.50 3.52 11.31
N THR A 129 -2.79 3.27 11.33
CA THR A 129 -3.52 2.60 10.24
C THR A 129 -4.57 3.53 9.59
N TYR A 130 -4.26 4.82 9.46
CA TYR A 130 -5.13 5.76 8.76
C TYR A 130 -5.01 5.68 7.25
N ASP A 131 -6.03 6.14 6.52
CA ASP A 131 -6.10 6.00 5.06
C ASP A 131 -5.00 6.77 4.31
N TYR A 132 -4.38 7.81 4.89
CA TYR A 132 -3.24 8.48 4.23
C TYR A 132 -2.01 7.57 4.06
N THR A 133 -1.89 6.49 4.85
CA THR A 133 -0.86 5.46 4.66
C THR A 133 -1.40 4.18 4.02
N LEU A 134 -2.70 3.90 4.14
CA LEU A 134 -3.30 2.66 3.66
C LEU A 134 -3.91 2.77 2.26
N ASN A 135 -4.37 3.96 1.87
CA ASN A 135 -5.00 4.16 0.58
C ASN A 135 -3.94 4.34 -0.51
N VAL A 136 -3.65 3.25 -1.20
CA VAL A 136 -2.64 3.16 -2.25
C VAL A 136 -3.29 3.10 -3.63
N PHE A 137 -2.57 3.54 -4.65
CA PHE A 137 -3.03 3.38 -6.03
C PHE A 137 -2.66 1.99 -6.56
N CYS A 138 -3.48 1.49 -7.49
CA CYS A 138 -3.15 0.32 -8.30
C CYS A 138 -3.72 0.52 -9.71
N LEU A 139 -2.88 0.38 -10.71
CA LEU A 139 -3.24 0.41 -12.12
C LEU A 139 -2.81 -0.90 -12.77
N ILE A 140 -3.77 -1.61 -13.36
CA ILE A 140 -3.53 -2.88 -14.04
C ILE A 140 -3.89 -2.73 -15.50
N ASN A 141 -2.92 -2.89 -16.39
CA ASN A 141 -3.14 -2.98 -17.82
C ASN A 141 -3.02 -4.44 -18.26
N ILE A 142 -4.12 -4.99 -18.75
CA ILE A 142 -4.18 -6.35 -19.31
C ILE A 142 -4.52 -6.23 -20.78
N PRO A 143 -3.70 -6.80 -21.69
CA PRO A 143 -3.98 -6.78 -23.13
C PRO A 143 -5.39 -7.30 -23.44
N GLY A 144 -6.15 -6.55 -24.23
CA GLY A 144 -7.51 -6.92 -24.61
C GLY A 144 -8.61 -6.57 -23.61
N ILE A 145 -8.28 -6.05 -22.44
CA ILE A 145 -9.28 -5.59 -21.46
C ILE A 145 -9.53 -4.09 -21.63
N THR A 146 -10.79 -3.70 -21.73
CA THR A 146 -11.20 -2.29 -21.82
C THR A 146 -10.93 -1.56 -20.50
N PRO A 147 -10.30 -0.38 -20.53
CA PRO A 147 -10.03 0.40 -19.33
C PRO A 147 -11.31 0.78 -18.57
N LYS A 148 -11.25 0.67 -17.25
CA LYS A 148 -12.32 1.08 -16.35
C LYS A 148 -11.80 1.48 -14.98
N ASN A 149 -12.58 2.26 -14.26
CA ASN A 149 -12.30 2.62 -12.88
C ASN A 149 -13.09 1.71 -11.94
N ILE A 150 -12.39 0.98 -11.09
CA ILE A 150 -12.97 0.09 -10.08
C ILE A 150 -13.06 0.87 -8.76
N LYS A 151 -14.28 1.10 -8.27
CA LYS A 151 -14.55 1.84 -7.04
C LYS A 151 -14.61 0.95 -5.79
N LYS A 152 -14.70 -0.36 -5.97
CA LYS A 152 -14.72 -1.32 -4.87
C LYS A 152 -13.36 -1.41 -4.18
N GLN A 153 -13.39 -1.71 -2.90
CA GLN A 153 -12.18 -1.94 -2.11
C GLN A 153 -11.37 -3.10 -2.67
N CYS A 154 -10.10 -2.82 -3.02
CA CYS A 154 -9.09 -3.80 -3.38
C CYS A 154 -7.97 -3.77 -2.34
N ARG A 155 -7.17 -4.82 -2.26
CA ARG A 155 -6.08 -4.93 -1.28
C ARG A 155 -4.79 -5.30 -1.99
N THR A 156 -3.65 -4.87 -1.48
CA THR A 156 -2.34 -5.22 -2.07
C THR A 156 -2.10 -6.73 -2.09
N ILE A 157 -2.61 -7.47 -1.09
CA ILE A 157 -2.56 -8.95 -1.05
C ILE A 157 -3.37 -9.62 -2.18
N ASP A 158 -4.26 -8.91 -2.85
CA ASP A 158 -5.07 -9.43 -3.96
C ASP A 158 -4.29 -9.44 -5.29
N ILE A 159 -3.16 -8.73 -5.38
CA ILE A 159 -2.35 -8.63 -6.61
C ILE A 159 -1.77 -9.98 -7.00
N PHE A 160 -1.16 -10.69 -6.06
CA PHE A 160 -0.53 -11.98 -6.35
C PHE A 160 -1.51 -13.03 -6.87
N PRO A 161 -2.64 -13.34 -6.20
CA PRO A 161 -3.62 -14.29 -6.75
C PRO A 161 -4.23 -13.81 -8.07
N THR A 162 -4.32 -12.50 -8.32
CA THR A 162 -4.76 -11.96 -9.61
C THR A 162 -3.77 -12.31 -10.72
N ILE A 163 -2.47 -12.12 -10.48
CA ILE A 163 -1.43 -12.49 -11.45
C ILE A 163 -1.50 -13.99 -11.76
N MET A 164 -1.60 -14.81 -10.73
CA MET A 164 -1.68 -16.28 -10.89
C MET A 164 -2.88 -16.68 -11.75
N GLU A 165 -4.06 -16.11 -11.51
CA GLU A 165 -5.26 -16.44 -12.28
C GLU A 165 -5.17 -15.96 -13.73
N ILE A 166 -4.75 -14.71 -13.98
CA ILE A 166 -4.64 -14.14 -15.34
C ILE A 166 -3.61 -14.91 -16.18
N THR A 167 -2.55 -15.43 -15.56
CA THR A 167 -1.49 -16.18 -16.25
C THR A 167 -1.80 -17.68 -16.39
N GLY A 168 -2.97 -18.13 -15.93
CA GLY A 168 -3.37 -19.54 -16.01
C GLY A 168 -2.68 -20.45 -14.99
N ASN A 169 -2.03 -19.88 -13.97
CA ASN A 169 -1.36 -20.61 -12.89
C ASN A 169 -2.16 -20.63 -11.58
N GLY A 170 -3.45 -20.32 -11.67
CA GLY A 170 -4.36 -20.16 -10.51
C GLY A 170 -4.79 -21.48 -9.89
N GLU A 171 -3.86 -22.28 -9.37
CA GLU A 171 -4.24 -23.34 -8.44
C GLU A 171 -4.72 -22.71 -7.14
N LYS A 172 -5.84 -23.23 -6.60
CA LYS A 172 -6.34 -22.80 -5.29
C LYS A 172 -5.36 -23.27 -4.20
N ASN A 173 -4.42 -22.41 -3.88
CA ASN A 173 -3.56 -22.63 -2.71
C ASN A 173 -4.23 -22.01 -1.49
N SER A 174 -4.57 -22.82 -0.49
CA SER A 174 -5.20 -22.41 0.77
C SER A 174 -4.35 -21.41 1.59
N ASP A 175 -3.06 -21.33 1.32
CA ASP A 175 -2.12 -20.49 2.06
C ASP A 175 -2.10 -19.04 1.55
N ILE A 176 -2.77 -18.75 0.43
CA ILE A 176 -2.89 -17.39 -0.12
C ILE A 176 -4.05 -16.68 0.56
N GLN A 177 -3.77 -15.61 1.29
CA GLN A 177 -4.78 -14.82 2.00
C GLN A 177 -5.58 -13.87 1.09
N GLY A 178 -5.01 -13.43 -0.03
CA GLY A 178 -5.66 -12.55 -0.99
C GLY A 178 -6.69 -13.26 -1.86
N ASN A 179 -7.59 -12.48 -2.46
CA ASN A 179 -8.55 -12.96 -3.45
C ASN A 179 -8.28 -12.28 -4.79
N SER A 180 -8.25 -13.04 -5.88
CA SER A 180 -8.05 -12.47 -7.21
C SER A 180 -9.04 -11.35 -7.54
N LEU A 181 -8.57 -10.32 -8.23
CA LEU A 181 -9.38 -9.23 -8.75
C LEU A 181 -10.05 -9.57 -10.09
N TYR A 182 -9.81 -10.77 -10.63
CA TYR A 182 -10.26 -11.14 -11.99
C TYR A 182 -11.78 -11.05 -12.17
N GLU A 183 -12.54 -11.55 -11.21
CA GLU A 183 -14.02 -11.44 -11.24
C GLU A 183 -14.47 -9.98 -11.15
N LEU A 184 -13.81 -9.17 -10.32
CA LEU A 184 -14.07 -7.74 -10.20
C LEU A 184 -13.72 -6.99 -11.51
N ILE A 185 -12.60 -7.34 -12.14
CA ILE A 185 -12.19 -6.82 -13.45
C ILE A 185 -13.25 -7.16 -14.52
N ASN A 186 -13.90 -8.29 -14.44
CA ASN A 186 -14.93 -8.73 -15.37
C ASN A 186 -16.38 -8.35 -14.97
N ASN A 187 -16.57 -7.48 -13.97
CA ASN A 187 -17.87 -7.03 -13.44
C ASN A 187 -18.75 -8.16 -12.90
N LYS A 188 -18.17 -9.22 -12.37
CA LYS A 188 -18.90 -10.37 -11.85
C LYS A 188 -18.98 -10.40 -10.32
N GLU A 189 -18.07 -9.71 -9.64
CA GLU A 189 -18.03 -9.66 -8.17
C GLU A 189 -19.03 -8.62 -7.64
N SER A 190 -19.90 -9.05 -6.73
CA SER A 190 -20.90 -8.20 -6.06
C SER A 190 -20.49 -7.81 -4.64
N ASP A 191 -19.78 -8.66 -3.93
CA ASP A 191 -19.51 -8.51 -2.51
C ASP A 191 -18.37 -7.51 -2.23
N GLU A 192 -18.49 -6.84 -1.07
CA GLU A 192 -17.41 -5.97 -0.59
C GLU A 192 -16.32 -6.79 0.09
N ARG A 193 -15.05 -6.39 -0.14
CA ARG A 193 -13.90 -7.04 0.47
C ARG A 193 -13.63 -6.46 1.84
N GLU A 194 -13.40 -7.33 2.81
CA GLU A 194 -12.94 -6.93 4.14
C GLU A 194 -11.45 -6.61 4.10
N LEU A 195 -11.04 -5.50 4.69
CA LEU A 195 -9.65 -5.12 4.87
C LEU A 195 -9.27 -5.29 6.33
N PHE A 196 -8.19 -6.04 6.58
CA PHE A 196 -7.53 -6.12 7.88
C PHE A 196 -6.10 -5.59 7.75
N VAL A 197 -5.68 -4.79 8.70
CA VAL A 197 -4.34 -4.17 8.74
C VAL A 197 -3.80 -4.24 10.15
N GLU A 198 -2.51 -4.46 10.24
CA GLU A 198 -1.76 -4.41 11.50
C GLU A 198 -0.45 -3.66 11.32
N THR A 199 -0.03 -2.93 12.34
CA THR A 199 1.28 -2.28 12.40
C THR A 199 1.81 -2.25 13.82
N GLY A 200 3.11 -2.13 13.97
CA GLY A 200 3.81 -2.17 15.24
C GLY A 200 4.49 -0.87 15.64
N GLY A 201 4.04 0.28 15.14
CA GLY A 201 4.77 1.54 15.29
C GLY A 201 4.24 2.56 16.29
N LEU A 202 3.21 2.28 17.09
CA LEU A 202 2.50 3.28 17.89
C LEU A 202 3.38 4.14 18.82
N TYR A 203 4.54 3.69 19.25
CA TYR A 203 5.45 4.49 20.08
C TYR A 203 6.77 4.81 19.39
N GLY A 204 6.69 5.05 18.11
CA GLY A 204 7.81 5.49 17.32
C GLY A 204 8.39 4.39 16.42
N PRO A 205 9.07 4.83 15.38
CA PRO A 205 9.57 3.92 14.36
C PRO A 205 10.74 3.06 14.83
N TRP A 206 11.44 3.45 15.91
CA TRP A 206 12.66 2.75 16.34
C TRP A 206 12.87 2.74 17.85
N PRO A 207 13.09 1.55 18.40
CA PRO A 207 12.80 0.26 17.77
C PRO A 207 11.31 0.03 17.67
N SER A 208 10.84 -0.46 16.54
CA SER A 208 9.46 -0.94 16.41
C SER A 208 9.20 -2.05 17.43
N PRO A 209 7.98 -2.14 17.99
CA PRO A 209 7.61 -3.28 18.82
C PRO A 209 7.84 -4.58 18.05
N SER A 210 8.23 -5.64 18.76
CA SER A 210 8.44 -6.96 18.15
C SER A 210 7.15 -7.60 17.62
N LYS A 211 5.99 -7.09 18.04
CA LYS A 211 4.66 -7.52 17.61
C LYS A 211 3.81 -6.32 17.26
N PRO A 212 2.87 -6.46 16.31
CA PRO A 212 1.88 -5.41 16.02
C PRO A 212 1.11 -4.99 17.28
N ASN A 213 0.84 -3.70 17.39
CA ASN A 213 0.07 -3.12 18.49
C ASN A 213 -1.01 -2.13 18.02
N VAL A 214 -1.20 -1.99 16.73
CA VAL A 214 -2.32 -1.27 16.12
C VAL A 214 -2.98 -2.19 15.10
N PHE A 215 -4.30 -2.34 15.22
CA PHE A 215 -5.10 -3.24 14.39
C PHE A 215 -6.29 -2.51 13.82
N CYS A 216 -6.58 -2.76 12.55
CA CYS A 216 -7.67 -2.10 11.86
C CYS A 216 -8.50 -3.12 11.08
N VAL A 217 -9.80 -2.90 11.07
CA VAL A 217 -10.74 -3.54 10.14
C VAL A 217 -11.55 -2.46 9.42
N LYS A 218 -11.68 -2.61 8.09
CA LYS A 218 -12.46 -1.72 7.24
C LYS A 218 -13.40 -2.53 6.34
N ILE A 219 -14.68 -2.21 6.40
CA ILE A 219 -15.75 -2.83 5.60
C ILE A 219 -16.75 -1.74 5.20
N ASN A 220 -17.13 -1.65 3.94
CA ASN A 220 -18.16 -0.71 3.45
C ASN A 220 -17.92 0.75 3.91
N ASN A 221 -16.70 1.25 3.83
CA ASN A 221 -16.32 2.58 4.30
C ASN A 221 -16.50 2.84 5.80
N LYS A 222 -16.72 1.81 6.60
CA LYS A 222 -16.67 1.86 8.06
C LYS A 222 -15.34 1.29 8.52
N LYS A 223 -14.64 2.04 9.36
CA LYS A 223 -13.30 1.68 9.82
C LYS A 223 -13.25 1.69 11.32
N LEU A 224 -12.75 0.60 11.88
CA LEU A 224 -12.51 0.45 13.32
C LEU A 224 -11.03 0.19 13.54
N ILE A 225 -10.42 0.97 14.43
CA ILE A 225 -9.01 0.84 14.82
C ILE A 225 -8.96 0.48 16.31
N TYR A 226 -8.10 -0.45 16.64
CA TYR A 226 -7.73 -0.78 18.01
C TYR A 226 -6.24 -0.52 18.24
N ASN A 227 -5.95 0.33 19.21
CA ASN A 227 -4.60 0.66 19.65
C ASN A 227 -4.34 -0.13 20.94
N ASP A 228 -3.60 -1.22 20.86
CA ASP A 228 -3.43 -2.17 21.96
C ASP A 228 -2.66 -1.59 23.14
N THR A 229 -1.61 -0.82 22.91
CA THR A 229 -0.79 -0.28 24.00
C THR A 229 -1.55 0.72 24.87
N PRO A 230 -2.26 1.74 24.33
CA PRO A 230 -3.13 2.60 25.12
C PRO A 230 -4.52 2.00 25.40
N GLN A 231 -4.84 0.83 24.82
CA GLN A 231 -6.14 0.17 24.91
C GLN A 231 -7.30 1.10 24.50
N THR A 232 -7.14 1.80 23.38
CA THR A 232 -8.12 2.73 22.85
C THR A 232 -8.73 2.24 21.55
N TRP A 233 -9.96 2.68 21.31
CA TRP A 233 -10.69 2.40 20.09
C TRP A 233 -11.00 3.67 19.32
N GLU A 234 -10.96 3.56 17.99
CA GLU A 234 -11.39 4.61 17.09
C GLU A 234 -12.34 4.04 16.04
N PHE A 235 -13.39 4.81 15.70
CA PHE A 235 -14.35 4.42 14.68
C PHE A 235 -14.65 5.60 13.77
N TYR A 236 -14.61 5.33 12.45
CA TYR A 236 -14.80 6.34 11.41
C TYR A 236 -15.80 5.88 10.34
N ASP A 237 -16.62 6.82 9.88
CA ASP A 237 -17.43 6.72 8.67
C ASP A 237 -16.70 7.47 7.56
N LEU A 238 -15.97 6.75 6.71
CA LEU A 238 -15.09 7.36 5.71
C LEU A 238 -15.84 8.07 4.55
N ILE A 239 -17.16 7.89 4.44
CA ILE A 239 -17.99 8.70 3.53
C ILE A 239 -18.16 10.10 4.10
N LYS A 240 -18.38 10.22 5.42
CA LYS A 240 -18.62 11.49 6.11
C LYS A 240 -17.35 12.19 6.56
N ASP A 241 -16.35 11.39 6.90
CA ASP A 241 -15.06 11.85 7.42
C ASP A 241 -13.91 11.08 6.73
N PRO A 242 -13.64 11.36 5.44
CA PRO A 242 -12.59 10.68 4.70
C PRO A 242 -11.16 10.98 5.19
N CYS A 243 -11.00 12.01 6.02
CA CYS A 243 -9.72 12.37 6.63
C CYS A 243 -9.55 11.85 8.06
N GLU A 244 -10.50 11.07 8.58
CA GLU A 244 -10.44 10.44 9.90
C GLU A 244 -10.12 11.43 11.04
N LYS A 245 -10.76 12.62 10.99
CA LYS A 245 -10.52 13.71 11.97
C LYS A 245 -11.33 13.54 13.23
N ASN A 246 -12.52 12.94 13.14
CA ASN A 246 -13.48 12.86 14.23
C ASN A 246 -13.73 11.41 14.63
N ASN A 247 -13.09 10.96 15.71
CA ASN A 247 -13.37 9.66 16.30
C ASN A 247 -14.79 9.64 16.87
N ILE A 248 -15.68 8.85 16.25
CA ILE A 248 -17.10 8.69 16.67
C ILE A 248 -17.35 7.35 17.35
N TYR A 249 -16.31 6.73 17.91
CA TYR A 249 -16.42 5.46 18.59
C TYR A 249 -17.42 5.53 19.76
N LYS A 250 -18.35 4.57 19.76
CA LYS A 250 -19.23 4.23 20.89
C LYS A 250 -19.43 2.72 20.86
N SER A 251 -19.23 2.07 22.00
CA SER A 251 -19.24 0.59 22.10
C SER A 251 -20.56 -0.05 21.72
N GLU A 252 -21.67 0.67 21.90
CA GLU A 252 -23.04 0.23 21.63
C GLU A 252 -23.48 0.37 20.16
N LEU A 253 -22.71 1.05 19.31
CA LEU A 253 -23.03 1.17 17.89
C LEU A 253 -23.00 -0.20 17.21
N MET A 254 -24.02 -0.53 16.44
CA MET A 254 -24.13 -1.82 15.76
C MET A 254 -22.97 -2.06 14.79
N ASP A 255 -22.54 -1.01 14.07
CA ASP A 255 -21.37 -1.08 13.17
C ASP A 255 -20.10 -1.44 13.95
N VAL A 256 -19.87 -0.81 15.12
CA VAL A 256 -18.73 -1.10 15.99
C VAL A 256 -18.77 -2.54 16.50
N ILE A 257 -19.94 -2.99 16.96
CA ILE A 257 -20.12 -4.37 17.44
C ILE A 257 -19.79 -5.38 16.32
N ASN A 258 -20.26 -5.13 15.11
CA ASN A 258 -20.02 -5.99 13.96
C ASN A 258 -18.54 -6.00 13.57
N LEU A 259 -17.90 -4.83 13.48
CA LEU A 259 -16.48 -4.73 13.14
C LEU A 259 -15.58 -5.34 14.22
N LYS A 260 -15.91 -5.20 15.51
CA LYS A 260 -15.21 -5.90 16.60
C LYS A 260 -15.28 -7.43 16.44
N LYS A 261 -16.44 -7.97 16.06
CA LYS A 261 -16.58 -9.42 15.80
C LYS A 261 -15.68 -9.86 14.63
N ARG A 262 -15.62 -9.08 13.55
CA ARG A 262 -14.77 -9.38 12.39
C ARG A 262 -13.28 -9.30 12.75
N LEU A 263 -12.89 -8.28 13.49
CA LEU A 263 -11.50 -8.14 13.95
C LEU A 263 -11.09 -9.30 14.86
N ARG A 264 -11.93 -9.69 15.83
CA ARG A 264 -11.67 -10.87 16.68
C ARG A 264 -11.50 -12.14 15.85
N TYR A 265 -12.39 -12.36 14.88
CA TYR A 265 -12.28 -13.52 13.99
C TYR A 265 -10.94 -13.54 13.26
N TYR A 266 -10.53 -12.40 12.68
CA TYR A 266 -9.24 -12.26 12.00
C TYR A 266 -8.06 -12.58 12.93
N LEU A 267 -8.03 -11.99 14.12
CA LEU A 267 -6.98 -12.21 15.10
C LEU A 267 -6.89 -13.69 15.52
N THR A 268 -8.02 -14.33 15.78
CA THR A 268 -8.08 -15.75 16.13
C THR A 268 -7.55 -16.63 15.01
N MET A 269 -7.96 -16.39 13.77
CA MET A 269 -7.53 -17.19 12.60
C MET A 269 -6.04 -17.04 12.30
N ASN A 270 -5.42 -15.92 12.72
CA ASN A 270 -3.99 -15.67 12.54
C ASN A 270 -3.16 -15.94 13.80
N ASN A 271 -3.74 -16.58 14.84
CA ASN A 271 -3.10 -16.87 16.12
C ASN A 271 -2.48 -15.64 16.80
N ILE A 272 -3.15 -14.48 16.67
CA ILE A 272 -2.73 -13.24 17.30
C ILE A 272 -3.46 -13.12 18.65
N GLU A 273 -2.71 -13.28 19.72
CA GLU A 273 -3.25 -13.18 21.08
C GLU A 273 -3.27 -11.70 21.53
N ILE A 274 -4.47 -11.11 21.55
CA ILE A 274 -4.70 -9.76 22.06
C ILE A 274 -5.96 -9.78 22.90
N ASN A 275 -5.91 -9.07 24.02
CA ASN A 275 -7.07 -8.88 24.88
C ASN A 275 -7.89 -7.68 24.36
N LEU A 276 -8.80 -7.93 23.43
CA LEU A 276 -9.75 -6.90 22.98
C LEU A 276 -10.79 -6.63 24.07
N ILE A 277 -10.56 -5.63 24.87
CA ILE A 277 -11.48 -5.19 25.95
C ILE A 277 -12.70 -4.48 25.35
#